data_6a005e1388ba00bb75c5f878e78e1cf8
#
_entry.id   6a005e1388ba00bb75c5f878e78e1cf8
#
_cell.length_a   1.000
_cell.length_b   1.000
_cell.length_c   1.000
_cell.angle_alpha   90.00
_cell.angle_beta   90.00
_cell.angle_gamma   90.00
#
_symmetry.space_group_name_H-M   'P 1'
#
loop_
_entity.id
_entity.type
_entity.pdbx_description
1 polymer ?
#
loop_
_entity_poly.entity_id
_entity_poly.type
_entity_poly.pdbx_seq_one_letter_code
_entity_poly.pdbx_strand_id
1 'polypeptide(L)'
;MDNHLIKLENESIYIFRQSYRSIKNIAMLWSLGKDSNVMMWLAFKAFFGKLPFPVVHVDTKKKFKEMYEFRDIYEKKWNLNLIKGNCPNINKIDPSLPPAARSAARKTAGLKNILDKYKFKGIIAGIRRDEQGTRAKERVISPRDELGKWDVKNQPPEFWD
;
A
#
# COMPACT_ATOMS: atom_id res chain seq x y z
N MET A 1 -6.72 21.40 17.61
CA MET A 1 -6.43 20.06 17.08
C MET A 1 -5.97 19.20 18.23
N ASP A 2 -6.46 17.98 18.36
CA ASP A 2 -6.08 17.08 19.44
C ASP A 2 -4.56 16.79 19.38
N ASN A 3 -3.85 16.92 20.49
CA ASN A 3 -2.40 16.67 20.57
C ASN A 3 -2.03 15.26 20.10
N HIS A 4 -2.92 14.29 20.30
CA HIS A 4 -2.73 12.93 19.82
C HIS A 4 -2.72 12.84 18.28
N LEU A 5 -3.65 13.52 17.60
CA LEU A 5 -3.69 13.53 16.14
C LEU A 5 -2.46 14.22 15.52
N ILE A 6 -1.98 15.30 16.16
CA ILE A 6 -0.75 15.98 15.73
C ILE A 6 0.46 15.04 15.83
N LYS A 7 0.55 14.29 16.94
CA LYS A 7 1.62 13.29 17.12
C LYS A 7 1.58 12.22 16.03
N LEU A 8 0.41 11.62 15.78
CA LEU A 8 0.23 10.60 14.74
C LEU A 8 0.54 11.12 13.34
N GLU A 9 0.16 12.36 13.04
CA GLU A 9 0.49 13.01 11.76
C GLU A 9 1.99 13.17 11.60
N ASN A 10 2.68 13.71 12.59
CA ASN A 10 4.13 13.94 12.56
C ASN A 10 4.90 12.61 12.44
N GLU A 11 4.49 11.59 13.16
CA GLU A 11 5.06 10.24 13.08
C GLU A 11 4.87 9.66 11.68
N SER A 12 3.67 9.76 11.12
CA SER A 12 3.38 9.30 9.76
C SER A 12 4.24 10.02 8.70
N ILE A 13 4.38 11.34 8.82
CA ILE A 13 5.25 12.15 7.93
C ILE A 13 6.71 11.68 8.02
N TYR A 14 7.19 11.41 9.23
CA TYR A 14 8.53 10.89 9.46
C TYR A 14 8.71 9.52 8.79
N ILE A 15 7.76 8.58 9.00
CA ILE A 15 7.77 7.25 8.39
C ILE A 15 7.83 7.33 6.87
N PHE A 16 7.03 8.19 6.23
CA PHE A 16 7.06 8.39 4.78
C PHE A 16 8.44 8.84 4.29
N ARG A 17 9.03 9.84 4.93
CA ARG A 17 10.34 10.36 4.56
C ARG A 17 11.45 9.33 4.77
N GLN A 18 11.40 8.60 5.89
CA GLN A 18 12.37 7.56 6.22
C GLN A 18 12.29 6.38 5.25
N SER A 19 11.07 5.93 4.93
CA SER A 19 10.85 4.86 3.97
C SER A 19 11.38 5.23 2.58
N TYR A 20 11.10 6.45 2.12
CA TYR A 20 11.59 6.93 0.82
C TYR A 20 13.11 7.01 0.76
N ARG A 21 13.77 7.46 1.85
CA ARG A 21 15.23 7.54 1.94
C ARG A 21 15.89 6.17 1.98
N SER A 22 15.31 5.23 2.72
CA SER A 22 15.93 3.94 3.03
C SER A 22 15.67 2.87 1.98
N ILE A 23 14.51 2.93 1.31
CA ILE A 23 14.10 1.90 0.36
C ILE A 23 14.15 2.47 -1.06
N LYS A 24 15.13 2.00 -1.84
CA LYS A 24 15.22 2.38 -3.25
C LYS A 24 14.06 1.78 -4.04
N ASN A 25 13.53 2.55 -5.00
CA ASN A 25 12.44 2.12 -5.87
C ASN A 25 11.20 1.67 -5.09
N ILE A 26 10.67 2.57 -4.25
CA ILE A 26 9.46 2.38 -3.46
C ILE A 26 8.23 2.90 -4.20
N ALA A 27 7.07 2.30 -3.95
CA ALA A 27 5.77 2.80 -4.43
C ALA A 27 4.75 2.81 -3.29
N MET A 28 3.63 3.51 -3.47
CA MET A 28 2.54 3.55 -2.50
C MET A 28 1.28 2.90 -3.07
N LEU A 29 0.64 2.04 -2.29
CA LEU A 29 -0.62 1.39 -2.68
C LEU A 29 -1.80 2.32 -2.42
N TRP A 30 -2.63 2.54 -3.46
CA TRP A 30 -3.85 3.32 -3.37
C TRP A 30 -5.09 2.47 -3.71
N SER A 31 -5.79 2.05 -2.67
CA SER A 31 -6.98 1.20 -2.80
C SER A 31 -8.26 1.98 -3.11
N LEU A 32 -8.23 3.30 -3.07
CA LEU A 32 -9.34 4.26 -3.13
C LEU A 32 -10.24 4.27 -1.88
N GLY A 33 -9.90 3.47 -0.85
CA GLY A 33 -10.61 3.49 0.42
C GLY A 33 -10.18 4.68 1.30
N LYS A 34 -10.94 4.93 2.37
CA LYS A 34 -10.71 6.05 3.30
C LYS A 34 -9.28 6.08 3.83
N ASP A 35 -8.75 4.94 4.28
CA ASP A 35 -7.44 4.86 4.91
C ASP A 35 -6.32 5.15 3.89
N SER A 36 -6.44 4.64 2.67
CA SER A 36 -5.48 4.95 1.60
C SER A 36 -5.55 6.42 1.13
N ASN A 37 -6.70 7.08 1.26
CA ASN A 37 -6.83 8.52 0.99
C ASN A 37 -6.19 9.35 2.10
N VAL A 38 -6.33 8.95 3.37
CA VAL A 38 -5.61 9.59 4.48
C VAL A 38 -4.10 9.44 4.29
N MET A 39 -3.62 8.25 3.94
CA MET A 39 -2.20 8.04 3.60
C MET A 39 -1.73 8.93 2.45
N MET A 40 -2.54 9.09 1.41
CA MET A 40 -2.23 9.99 0.30
C MET A 40 -2.05 11.43 0.79
N TRP A 41 -2.96 11.90 1.63
CA TRP A 41 -2.88 13.23 2.23
C TRP A 41 -1.63 13.42 3.09
N LEU A 42 -1.30 12.44 3.93
CA LEU A 42 -0.08 12.46 4.75
C LEU A 42 1.19 12.43 3.88
N ALA A 43 1.19 11.65 2.80
CA ALA A 43 2.30 11.62 1.85
C ALA A 43 2.49 12.98 1.16
N PHE A 44 1.41 13.68 0.76
CA PHE A 44 1.50 15.04 0.24
C PHE A 44 2.10 16.01 1.26
N LYS A 45 1.69 15.92 2.52
CA LYS A 45 2.32 16.73 3.59
C LYS A 45 3.80 16.40 3.77
N ALA A 46 4.15 15.12 3.74
CA ALA A 46 5.53 14.67 3.89
C ALA A 46 6.46 15.21 2.80
N PHE A 47 5.95 15.38 1.58
CA PHE A 47 6.72 15.75 0.39
C PHE A 47 6.25 17.06 -0.26
N PHE A 48 5.71 17.98 0.54
CA PHE A 48 5.39 19.34 0.13
C PHE A 48 4.49 19.45 -1.11
N GLY A 49 3.49 18.57 -1.18
CA GLY A 49 2.49 18.57 -2.25
C GLY A 49 2.87 17.80 -3.53
N LYS A 50 4.05 17.18 -3.58
CA LYS A 50 4.49 16.41 -4.76
C LYS A 50 5.07 15.05 -4.32
N LEU A 51 4.43 13.96 -4.74
CA LEU A 51 4.91 12.62 -4.41
C LEU A 51 6.17 12.27 -5.20
N PRO A 52 7.27 11.85 -4.54
CA PRO A 52 8.52 11.49 -5.21
C PRO A 52 8.55 10.04 -5.71
N PHE A 53 7.48 9.29 -5.53
CA PHE A 53 7.35 7.88 -5.89
C PHE A 53 6.02 7.63 -6.62
N PRO A 54 5.91 6.56 -7.42
CA PRO A 54 4.68 6.21 -8.08
C PRO A 54 3.63 5.68 -7.09
N VAL A 55 2.37 5.86 -7.48
CA VAL A 55 1.20 5.32 -6.79
C VAL A 55 0.69 4.12 -7.56
N VAL A 56 0.38 3.03 -6.87
CA VAL A 56 -0.09 1.77 -7.47
C VAL A 56 -1.54 1.53 -7.12
N HIS A 57 -2.37 1.33 -8.13
CA HIS A 57 -3.75 0.88 -7.98
C HIS A 57 -3.91 -0.52 -8.57
N VAL A 58 -4.23 -1.49 -7.70
CA VAL A 58 -4.54 -2.86 -8.13
C VAL A 58 -6.03 -2.96 -8.44
N ASP A 59 -6.36 -3.05 -9.72
CA ASP A 59 -7.75 -3.08 -10.18
C ASP A 59 -8.31 -4.51 -10.20
N THR A 60 -9.37 -4.73 -9.44
CA THR A 60 -10.11 -5.99 -9.42
C THR A 60 -11.17 -6.09 -10.51
N LYS A 61 -11.45 -4.97 -11.21
CA LYS A 61 -12.57 -4.81 -12.18
C LYS A 61 -13.96 -5.11 -11.57
N LYS A 62 -14.08 -4.94 -10.26
CA LYS A 62 -15.32 -5.17 -9.50
C LYS A 62 -15.69 -3.97 -8.62
N LYS A 63 -15.20 -2.78 -8.95
CA LYS A 63 -15.52 -1.55 -8.22
C LYS A 63 -16.71 -0.83 -8.86
N PHE A 64 -17.37 0.01 -8.08
CA PHE A 64 -18.41 0.89 -8.59
C PHE A 64 -17.85 1.90 -9.58
N LYS A 65 -18.67 2.36 -10.51
CA LYS A 65 -18.31 3.34 -11.54
C LYS A 65 -17.76 4.63 -10.93
N GLU A 66 -18.38 5.10 -9.86
CA GLU A 66 -18.00 6.31 -9.13
C GLU A 66 -16.58 6.22 -8.54
N MET A 67 -16.14 5.03 -8.17
CA MET A 67 -14.75 4.83 -7.69
C MET A 67 -13.73 4.99 -8.82
N TYR A 68 -14.05 4.57 -10.03
CA TYR A 68 -13.20 4.79 -11.18
C TYR A 68 -13.16 6.26 -11.59
N GLU A 69 -14.30 6.94 -11.58
CA GLU A 69 -14.41 8.38 -11.83
C GLU A 69 -13.60 9.17 -10.78
N PHE A 70 -13.76 8.85 -9.50
CA PHE A 70 -12.95 9.42 -8.42
C PHE A 70 -11.46 9.24 -8.67
N ARG A 71 -11.03 8.02 -8.99
CA ARG A 71 -9.62 7.72 -9.30
C ARG A 71 -9.10 8.62 -10.41
N ASP A 72 -9.81 8.68 -11.53
CA ASP A 72 -9.36 9.36 -12.75
C ASP A 72 -9.37 10.90 -12.58
N ILE A 73 -10.32 11.43 -11.79
CA ILE A 73 -10.34 12.85 -11.39
C ILE A 73 -9.12 13.18 -10.52
N TYR A 74 -8.88 12.41 -9.48
CA TYR A 74 -7.82 12.70 -8.52
C TYR A 74 -6.43 12.32 -9.03
N GLU A 75 -6.29 11.36 -9.93
CA GLU A 75 -5.05 11.13 -10.68
C GLU A 75 -4.58 12.41 -11.37
N LYS A 76 -5.49 13.10 -12.06
CA LYS A 76 -5.19 14.37 -12.76
C LYS A 76 -5.01 15.52 -11.78
N LYS A 77 -5.96 15.69 -10.84
CA LYS A 77 -5.96 16.81 -9.88
C LYS A 77 -4.69 16.83 -9.02
N TRP A 78 -4.19 15.67 -8.65
CA TRP A 78 -3.01 15.52 -7.80
C TRP A 78 -1.73 15.23 -8.60
N ASN A 79 -1.81 15.25 -9.93
CA ASN A 79 -0.69 14.96 -10.83
C ASN A 79 0.07 13.69 -10.42
N LEU A 80 -0.66 12.60 -10.22
CA LEU A 80 -0.10 11.34 -9.74
C LEU A 80 0.62 10.58 -10.86
N ASN A 81 1.80 10.06 -10.59
CA ASN A 81 2.38 8.98 -11.39
C ASN A 81 1.67 7.67 -11.01
N LEU A 82 0.47 7.45 -11.58
CA LEU A 82 -0.40 6.34 -11.23
C LEU A 82 -0.18 5.12 -12.13
N ILE A 83 0.25 4.02 -11.52
CA ILE A 83 0.37 2.72 -12.16
C ILE A 83 -0.91 1.92 -11.91
N LYS A 84 -1.66 1.66 -12.98
CA LYS A 84 -2.89 0.85 -12.94
C LYS A 84 -2.54 -0.59 -13.30
N GLY A 85 -2.64 -1.51 -12.35
CA GLY A 85 -2.40 -2.94 -12.55
C GLY A 85 -3.66 -3.77 -12.43
N ASN A 86 -3.84 -4.73 -13.30
CA ASN A 86 -5.00 -5.62 -13.27
C ASN A 86 -4.70 -6.86 -12.43
N CYS A 87 -5.70 -7.31 -11.66
CA CYS A 87 -5.67 -8.64 -11.07
C CYS A 87 -5.75 -9.71 -12.17
N PRO A 88 -5.09 -10.86 -12.01
CA PRO A 88 -5.24 -11.97 -12.92
C PRO A 88 -6.70 -12.46 -12.97
N ASN A 89 -7.03 -13.25 -14.01
CA ASN A 89 -8.36 -13.88 -14.07
C ASN A 89 -8.57 -14.78 -12.84
N ILE A 90 -9.79 -14.80 -12.32
CA ILE A 90 -10.15 -15.60 -11.14
C ILE A 90 -9.89 -17.09 -11.33
N ASN A 91 -9.96 -17.58 -12.57
CA ASN A 91 -9.70 -18.98 -12.90
C ASN A 91 -8.22 -19.39 -12.74
N LYS A 92 -7.31 -18.41 -12.61
CA LYS A 92 -5.88 -18.65 -12.33
C LYS A 92 -5.58 -18.73 -10.83
N ILE A 93 -6.59 -18.56 -9.99
CA ILE A 93 -6.47 -18.65 -8.52
C ILE A 93 -7.10 -19.96 -8.09
N ASP A 94 -6.47 -20.62 -7.12
CA ASP A 94 -6.90 -21.90 -6.59
C ASP A 94 -8.41 -21.92 -6.29
N PRO A 95 -9.17 -22.78 -6.97
CA PRO A 95 -10.62 -22.87 -6.81
C PRO A 95 -11.05 -23.45 -5.46
N SER A 96 -10.17 -24.16 -4.75
CA SER A 96 -10.45 -24.76 -3.44
C SER A 96 -10.54 -23.71 -2.31
N LEU A 97 -10.00 -22.50 -2.55
CA LEU A 97 -10.04 -21.42 -1.55
C LEU A 97 -11.46 -20.88 -1.35
N PRO A 98 -11.85 -20.59 -0.12
CA PRO A 98 -13.09 -19.86 0.18
C PRO A 98 -13.14 -18.52 -0.58
N PRO A 99 -14.33 -18.00 -0.94
CA PRO A 99 -14.47 -16.81 -1.79
C PRO A 99 -13.66 -15.59 -1.32
N ALA A 100 -13.63 -15.31 -0.02
CA ALA A 100 -12.87 -14.20 0.55
C ALA A 100 -11.34 -14.40 0.39
N ALA A 101 -10.84 -15.59 0.72
CA ALA A 101 -9.43 -15.96 0.59
C ALA A 101 -9.00 -15.94 -0.89
N ARG A 102 -9.84 -16.44 -1.79
CA ARG A 102 -9.62 -16.42 -3.23
C ARG A 102 -9.55 -15.00 -3.78
N SER A 103 -10.42 -14.10 -3.30
CA SER A 103 -10.36 -12.68 -3.66
C SER A 103 -9.08 -12.01 -3.16
N ALA A 104 -8.65 -12.32 -1.93
CA ALA A 104 -7.40 -11.81 -1.36
C ALA A 104 -6.18 -12.32 -2.13
N ALA A 105 -6.11 -13.63 -2.43
CA ALA A 105 -5.05 -14.23 -3.22
C ALA A 105 -4.93 -13.60 -4.62
N ARG A 106 -6.07 -13.31 -5.25
CA ARG A 106 -6.12 -12.63 -6.54
C ARG A 106 -5.52 -11.23 -6.50
N LYS A 107 -5.82 -10.44 -5.46
CA LYS A 107 -5.23 -9.09 -5.26
C LYS A 107 -3.73 -9.18 -5.02
N THR A 108 -3.30 -10.14 -4.20
CA THR A 108 -1.88 -10.39 -3.92
C THR A 108 -1.12 -10.76 -5.19
N ALA A 109 -1.67 -11.63 -6.02
CA ALA A 109 -1.06 -11.99 -7.31
C ALA A 109 -0.96 -10.78 -8.25
N GLY A 110 -2.01 -9.94 -8.32
CA GLY A 110 -1.97 -8.70 -9.08
C GLY A 110 -0.91 -7.73 -8.59
N LEU A 111 -0.75 -7.59 -7.28
CA LEU A 111 0.30 -6.76 -6.68
C LEU A 111 1.70 -7.31 -6.99
N LYS A 112 1.92 -8.62 -6.82
CA LYS A 112 3.22 -9.25 -7.15
C LYS A 112 3.63 -8.99 -8.59
N ASN A 113 2.71 -9.15 -9.54
CA ASN A 113 2.98 -8.87 -10.96
C ASN A 113 3.46 -7.42 -11.19
N ILE A 114 2.91 -6.46 -10.46
CA ILE A 114 3.34 -5.05 -10.55
C ILE A 114 4.72 -4.87 -9.93
N LEU A 115 4.95 -5.43 -8.74
CA LEU A 115 6.24 -5.35 -8.05
C LEU A 115 7.36 -5.90 -8.93
N ASP A 116 7.14 -7.04 -9.55
CA ASP A 116 8.11 -7.71 -10.43
C ASP A 116 8.35 -6.92 -11.72
N LYS A 117 7.26 -6.44 -12.35
CA LYS A 117 7.34 -5.67 -13.59
C LYS A 117 8.13 -4.37 -13.44
N TYR A 118 7.88 -3.63 -12.35
CA TYR A 118 8.49 -2.33 -12.10
C TYR A 118 9.72 -2.42 -11.17
N LYS A 119 10.08 -3.64 -10.74
CA LYS A 119 11.24 -3.90 -9.85
C LYS A 119 11.17 -3.12 -8.53
N PHE A 120 9.96 -2.90 -8.01
CA PHE A 120 9.81 -2.23 -6.71
C PHE A 120 10.42 -3.06 -5.59
N LYS A 121 11.17 -2.39 -4.72
CA LYS A 121 11.82 -2.97 -3.55
C LYS A 121 11.00 -2.80 -2.27
N GLY A 122 10.02 -1.92 -2.30
CA GLY A 122 9.09 -1.69 -1.20
C GLY A 122 7.76 -1.13 -1.65
N ILE A 123 6.75 -1.37 -0.84
CA ILE A 123 5.40 -0.84 -1.02
C ILE A 123 4.90 -0.22 0.28
N ILE A 124 4.44 1.02 0.22
CA ILE A 124 3.77 1.68 1.35
C ILE A 124 2.30 1.28 1.30
N ALA A 125 1.79 0.73 2.39
CA ALA A 125 0.40 0.28 2.50
C ALA A 125 -0.19 0.66 3.87
N GLY A 126 -1.47 1.02 3.91
CA GLY A 126 -2.21 1.24 5.15
C GLY A 126 -2.62 -0.08 5.76
N ILE A 127 -1.98 -0.44 6.85
CA ILE A 127 -2.22 -1.68 7.59
C ILE A 127 -2.31 -1.34 9.07
N ARG A 128 -3.33 -1.86 9.75
CA ARG A 128 -3.45 -1.81 11.21
C ARG A 128 -3.20 -3.18 11.82
N ARG A 129 -2.42 -3.22 12.90
CA ARG A 129 -2.07 -4.47 13.60
C ARG A 129 -3.30 -5.14 14.24
N ASP A 130 -4.26 -4.34 14.67
CA ASP A 130 -5.50 -4.76 15.34
C ASP A 130 -6.64 -5.12 14.38
N GLU A 131 -6.43 -4.95 13.07
CA GLU A 131 -7.45 -5.23 12.06
C GLU A 131 -7.75 -6.73 11.92
N GLN A 132 -6.70 -7.56 11.99
CA GLN A 132 -6.79 -9.02 11.88
C GLN A 132 -5.61 -9.68 12.61
N GLY A 133 -5.81 -10.84 13.22
CA GLY A 133 -4.75 -11.58 13.90
C GLY A 133 -3.52 -11.88 13.04
N THR A 134 -3.70 -12.06 11.72
CA THR A 134 -2.61 -12.24 10.78
C THR A 134 -1.77 -10.97 10.57
N ARG A 135 -2.29 -9.80 10.95
CA ARG A 135 -1.64 -8.50 10.87
C ARG A 135 -0.89 -8.10 12.13
N ALA A 136 -1.15 -8.75 13.26
CA ALA A 136 -0.55 -8.41 14.57
C ALA A 136 0.99 -8.40 14.56
N LYS A 137 1.61 -9.20 13.68
CA LYS A 137 3.05 -9.28 13.51
C LYS A 137 3.67 -8.19 12.63
N GLU A 138 2.86 -7.41 11.91
CA GLU A 138 3.36 -6.39 11.00
C GLU A 138 4.02 -5.25 11.77
N ARG A 139 5.13 -4.76 11.24
CA ARG A 139 5.89 -3.62 11.75
C ARG A 139 5.77 -2.44 10.80
N VAL A 140 6.23 -1.27 11.21
CA VAL A 140 6.31 -0.08 10.36
C VAL A 140 7.08 -0.39 9.08
N ILE A 141 8.23 -1.09 9.21
CA ILE A 141 8.95 -1.66 8.08
C ILE A 141 8.98 -3.18 8.27
N SER A 142 8.27 -3.88 7.40
CA SER A 142 8.13 -5.33 7.45
C SER A 142 8.82 -6.00 6.26
N PRO A 143 10.09 -6.40 6.38
CA PRO A 143 10.80 -7.15 5.35
C PRO A 143 10.07 -8.43 4.95
N ARG A 144 10.21 -8.77 3.66
CA ARG A 144 9.70 -10.00 3.07
C ARG A 144 10.86 -10.80 2.50
N ASP A 145 10.76 -12.12 2.58
CA ASP A 145 11.68 -13.03 1.92
C ASP A 145 11.51 -13.03 0.39
N GLU A 146 12.34 -13.79 -0.32
CA GLU A 146 12.29 -13.91 -1.78
C GLU A 146 10.95 -14.44 -2.31
N LEU A 147 10.21 -15.18 -1.50
CA LEU A 147 8.87 -15.69 -1.81
C LEU A 147 7.77 -14.67 -1.49
N GLY A 148 8.14 -13.50 -0.91
CA GLY A 148 7.22 -12.46 -0.47
C GLY A 148 6.48 -12.79 0.83
N LYS A 149 6.98 -13.79 1.60
CA LYS A 149 6.49 -14.09 2.95
C LYS A 149 7.16 -13.18 3.97
N TRP A 150 6.53 -13.01 5.11
CA TRP A 150 7.10 -12.21 6.22
C TRP A 150 8.42 -12.84 6.71
N ASP A 151 9.49 -12.05 6.66
CA ASP A 151 10.81 -12.49 7.09
C ASP A 151 10.93 -12.36 8.60
N VAL A 152 10.83 -13.49 9.31
CA VAL A 152 10.88 -13.54 10.77
C VAL A 152 12.24 -13.10 11.34
N LYS A 153 13.31 -13.37 10.62
CA LYS A 153 14.68 -13.21 11.15
C LYS A 153 15.23 -11.79 10.99
N ASN A 154 14.85 -11.10 9.92
CA ASN A 154 15.44 -9.82 9.54
C ASN A 154 14.48 -8.64 9.78
N GLN A 155 13.64 -8.71 10.81
CA GLN A 155 12.76 -7.58 11.16
C GLN A 155 13.61 -6.47 11.82
N PRO A 156 13.56 -5.22 11.32
CA PRO A 156 14.23 -4.11 11.97
C PRO A 156 13.59 -3.82 13.33
N PRO A 157 14.37 -3.29 14.30
CA PRO A 157 13.79 -2.82 15.55
C PRO A 157 12.81 -1.66 15.29
N GLU A 158 11.74 -1.60 16.05
CA GLU A 158 10.85 -0.43 16.09
C GLU A 158 11.29 0.50 17.21
N PHE A 159 11.48 1.78 16.88
CA PHE A 159 11.94 2.80 17.82
C PHE A 159 10.82 3.75 18.27
N TRP A 160 9.57 3.38 17.98
CA TRP A 160 8.40 4.24 18.17
C TRP A 160 7.42 3.73 19.25
N ASP A 161 7.78 2.72 20.00
CA ASP A 161 6.96 2.21 21.11
C ASP A 161 7.10 3.09 22.35
#